data_d090a76630dc635cb96f0edfdebcd7a4
#
_entry.id   d090a76630dc635cb96f0edfdebcd7a4
#
_cell.length_a   1.000
_cell.length_b   1.000
_cell.length_c   1.000
_cell.angle_alpha   90.00
_cell.angle_beta   90.00
_cell.angle_gamma   90.00
#
_symmetry.space_group_name_H-M   'P 1'
#
loop_
_entity.id
_entity.type
_entity.pdbx_description
1 polymer ?
#
loop_
_entity_poly.entity_id
_entity_poly.type
_entity_poly.pdbx_seq_one_letter_code
_entity_poly.pdbx_strand_id
1 'polypeptide(L)'
;RLLGVVPQELVFDPFFSVHEALRIQSGYFGLRRNGAWIDELLEGLGLADKAGANMRQLSGGMKRRVLVAQALVHKPRVIVLDEPTAGVDVELRQTLWQFVSKLNHAGSTVLLTTHYLEEAEALCGRIAMLKQGQVVALARTAELLQRASASVLRFKLDTPLPPALAASARVTGRIVQLPAPNAQAVEDILASVRAAGGMAEQVEIRPADLEDVFLGVMEQRA
;
A
#
# COMPACT_ATOMS: atom_id res chain seq x y z
N ARG A 1 -25.99 -4.04 -5.78
CA ARG A 1 -25.78 -4.28 -4.33
C ARG A 1 -24.56 -5.15 -4.02
N LEU A 2 -23.98 -5.87 -4.99
CA LEU A 2 -22.82 -6.77 -4.70
C LEU A 2 -21.49 -6.05 -4.71
N LEU A 3 -21.39 -4.88 -5.30
CA LEU A 3 -20.16 -4.14 -5.54
C LEU A 3 -20.16 -2.79 -4.82
N GLY A 4 -19.11 -2.49 -4.06
CA GLY A 4 -18.76 -1.17 -3.56
C GLY A 4 -17.50 -0.66 -4.27
N VAL A 5 -17.50 0.57 -4.71
CA VAL A 5 -16.36 1.17 -5.44
C VAL A 5 -15.99 2.49 -4.79
N VAL A 6 -14.72 2.66 -4.48
CA VAL A 6 -14.12 3.91 -4.03
C VAL A 6 -13.23 4.42 -5.16
N PRO A 7 -13.64 5.48 -5.88
CA PRO A 7 -12.84 6.03 -6.96
C PRO A 7 -11.66 6.84 -6.44
N GLN A 8 -10.67 7.06 -7.28
CA GLN A 8 -9.49 7.88 -6.97
C GLN A 8 -9.86 9.35 -6.69
N GLU A 9 -10.83 9.89 -7.41
CA GLU A 9 -11.27 11.28 -7.26
C GLU A 9 -12.19 11.46 -6.04
N LEU A 10 -12.01 12.60 -5.34
CA LEU A 10 -12.85 12.98 -4.19
C LEU A 10 -14.12 13.69 -4.68
N VAL A 11 -15.16 12.93 -4.96
CA VAL A 11 -16.49 13.46 -5.30
C VAL A 11 -17.38 13.43 -4.05
N PHE A 12 -17.85 14.57 -3.61
CA PHE A 12 -18.74 14.69 -2.44
C PHE A 12 -19.76 15.80 -2.61
N ASP A 13 -20.93 15.64 -2.02
CA ASP A 13 -21.92 16.70 -1.92
C ASP A 13 -21.60 17.61 -0.70
N PRO A 14 -21.36 18.91 -0.92
CA PRO A 14 -20.95 19.82 0.13
C PRO A 14 -22.08 20.28 1.07
N PHE A 15 -23.32 19.92 0.79
CA PHE A 15 -24.49 20.40 1.53
C PHE A 15 -24.87 19.55 2.73
N PHE A 16 -24.42 18.29 2.75
CA PHE A 16 -24.78 17.34 3.80
C PHE A 16 -23.68 17.18 4.86
N SER A 17 -24.10 16.79 6.06
CA SER A 17 -23.21 16.23 7.07
C SER A 17 -22.76 14.80 6.66
N VAL A 18 -21.70 14.32 7.30
CA VAL A 18 -21.19 12.96 7.05
C VAL A 18 -22.29 11.90 7.24
N HIS A 19 -23.01 11.96 8.36
CA HIS A 19 -24.08 11.01 8.66
C HIS A 19 -25.25 11.10 7.69
N GLU A 20 -25.65 12.31 7.28
CA GLU A 20 -26.70 12.51 6.27
C GLU A 20 -26.28 11.91 4.90
N ALA A 21 -25.04 12.17 4.47
CA ALA A 21 -24.53 11.60 3.22
C ALA A 21 -24.58 10.07 3.23
N LEU A 22 -24.21 9.41 4.33
CA LEU A 22 -24.28 7.95 4.47
C LEU A 22 -25.74 7.44 4.50
N ARG A 23 -26.64 8.17 5.15
CA ARG A 23 -28.07 7.82 5.16
C ARG A 23 -28.70 7.93 3.76
N ILE A 24 -28.39 8.98 3.03
CA ILE A 24 -28.84 9.17 1.64
C ILE A 24 -28.32 8.04 0.77
N GLN A 25 -27.03 7.74 0.86
CA GLN A 25 -26.39 6.62 0.14
C GLN A 25 -27.05 5.29 0.48
N SER A 26 -27.34 5.03 1.76
CA SER A 26 -28.08 3.86 2.23
C SER A 26 -29.49 3.79 1.59
N GLY A 27 -30.15 4.93 1.47
CA GLY A 27 -31.45 5.05 0.82
C GLY A 27 -31.46 4.65 -0.65
N TYR A 28 -30.41 4.99 -1.44
CA TYR A 28 -30.25 4.57 -2.82
C TYR A 28 -30.21 3.04 -2.99
N PHE A 29 -29.71 2.34 -1.96
CA PHE A 29 -29.74 0.87 -1.92
C PHE A 29 -31.04 0.29 -1.32
N GLY A 30 -32.01 1.15 -0.96
CA GLY A 30 -33.28 0.75 -0.35
C GLY A 30 -33.14 0.25 1.11
N LEU A 31 -32.12 0.67 1.83
CA LEU A 31 -31.85 0.29 3.21
C LEU A 31 -32.41 1.36 4.15
N ARG A 32 -33.60 1.13 4.72
CA ARG A 32 -34.30 2.13 5.55
C ARG A 32 -33.86 2.15 7.02
N ARG A 33 -33.31 1.06 7.55
CA ARG A 33 -32.91 0.90 8.98
C ARG A 33 -31.46 0.46 9.05
N ASN A 34 -30.55 1.33 8.63
CA ASN A 34 -29.12 1.02 8.52
C ASN A 34 -28.24 1.83 9.49
N GLY A 35 -28.86 2.49 10.49
CA GLY A 35 -28.14 3.39 11.40
C GLY A 35 -27.00 2.71 12.13
N ALA A 36 -27.26 1.56 12.77
CA ALA A 36 -26.25 0.84 13.53
C ALA A 36 -25.01 0.47 12.68
N TRP A 37 -25.21 0.12 11.39
CA TRP A 37 -24.09 -0.15 10.47
C TRP A 37 -23.36 1.12 10.06
N ILE A 38 -24.07 2.22 9.87
CA ILE A 38 -23.45 3.54 9.60
C ILE A 38 -22.58 3.96 10.78
N ASP A 39 -23.07 3.78 12.01
CA ASP A 39 -22.31 4.10 13.22
C ASP A 39 -21.03 3.23 13.33
N GLU A 40 -21.15 1.91 13.06
CA GLU A 40 -19.99 0.99 13.01
C GLU A 40 -18.96 1.40 11.93
N LEU A 41 -19.44 1.84 10.76
CA LEU A 41 -18.55 2.36 9.70
C LEU A 41 -17.80 3.63 10.15
N LEU A 42 -18.53 4.56 10.78
CA LEU A 42 -17.94 5.81 11.26
C LEU A 42 -16.91 5.56 12.36
N GLU A 43 -17.20 4.66 13.28
CA GLU A 43 -16.26 4.27 14.33
C GLU A 43 -15.02 3.59 13.74
N GLY A 44 -15.23 2.56 12.90
CA GLY A 44 -14.14 1.80 12.28
C GLY A 44 -13.24 2.62 11.35
N LEU A 45 -13.74 3.73 10.81
CA LEU A 45 -12.99 4.66 9.97
C LEU A 45 -12.50 5.91 10.73
N GLY A 46 -12.67 5.97 12.05
CA GLY A 46 -12.25 7.10 12.88
C GLY A 46 -12.94 8.40 12.50
N LEU A 47 -14.25 8.36 12.24
CA LEU A 47 -15.09 9.49 11.84
C LEU A 47 -16.26 9.72 12.80
N ALA A 48 -16.37 8.97 13.91
CA ALA A 48 -17.48 9.04 14.83
C ALA A 48 -17.71 10.46 15.39
N ASP A 49 -16.63 11.15 15.77
CA ASP A 49 -16.65 12.54 16.27
C ASP A 49 -16.99 13.58 15.18
N LYS A 50 -16.95 13.19 13.92
CA LYS A 50 -17.25 14.02 12.74
C LYS A 50 -18.60 13.68 12.08
N ALA A 51 -19.39 12.78 12.65
CA ALA A 51 -20.66 12.34 12.07
C ALA A 51 -21.61 13.51 11.73
N GLY A 52 -21.67 14.52 12.59
CA GLY A 52 -22.47 15.74 12.39
C GLY A 52 -21.77 16.86 11.60
N ALA A 53 -20.48 16.70 11.30
CA ALA A 53 -19.72 17.73 10.58
C ALA A 53 -20.14 17.81 9.11
N ASN A 54 -20.16 19.04 8.56
CA ASN A 54 -20.41 19.23 7.14
C ASN A 54 -19.21 18.76 6.32
N MET A 55 -19.47 18.16 5.15
CA MET A 55 -18.43 17.62 4.25
C MET A 55 -17.37 18.67 3.86
N ARG A 56 -17.71 19.95 3.81
CA ARG A 56 -16.75 21.03 3.51
C ARG A 56 -15.69 21.21 4.59
N GLN A 57 -16.03 20.92 5.84
CA GLN A 57 -15.16 21.12 7.02
C GLN A 57 -14.12 20.02 7.19
N LEU A 58 -14.23 18.94 6.42
CA LEU A 58 -13.36 17.78 6.52
C LEU A 58 -12.04 17.99 5.76
N SER A 59 -10.95 17.45 6.31
CA SER A 59 -9.68 17.32 5.58
C SER A 59 -9.82 16.38 4.38
N GLY A 60 -8.86 16.40 3.46
CA GLY A 60 -8.83 15.48 2.31
C GLY A 60 -8.88 14.01 2.73
N GLY A 61 -8.08 13.63 3.72
CA GLY A 61 -8.07 12.27 4.27
C GLY A 61 -9.39 11.87 4.96
N MET A 62 -10.07 12.81 5.65
CA MET A 62 -11.40 12.55 6.18
C MET A 62 -12.44 12.35 5.09
N LYS A 63 -12.43 13.19 4.04
CA LYS A 63 -13.31 13.03 2.87
C LYS A 63 -13.10 11.67 2.21
N ARG A 64 -11.84 11.23 2.06
CA ARG A 64 -11.51 9.92 1.51
C ARG A 64 -12.16 8.79 2.31
N ARG A 65 -12.07 8.84 3.64
CA ARG A 65 -12.71 7.85 4.52
C ARG A 65 -14.23 7.88 4.46
N VAL A 66 -14.85 9.04 4.26
CA VAL A 66 -16.30 9.11 4.02
C VAL A 66 -16.68 8.45 2.71
N LEU A 67 -15.91 8.60 1.63
CA LEU A 67 -16.14 7.87 0.37
C LEU A 67 -16.02 6.35 0.55
N VAL A 68 -15.06 5.90 1.35
CA VAL A 68 -14.96 4.48 1.73
C VAL A 68 -16.22 4.05 2.48
N ALA A 69 -16.70 4.81 3.47
CA ALA A 69 -17.93 4.52 4.19
C ALA A 69 -19.15 4.45 3.26
N GLN A 70 -19.27 5.38 2.29
CA GLN A 70 -20.35 5.38 1.29
C GLN A 70 -20.33 4.12 0.42
N ALA A 71 -19.16 3.68 -0.02
CA ALA A 71 -19.01 2.45 -0.80
C ALA A 71 -19.38 1.18 -0.01
N LEU A 72 -19.30 1.23 1.32
CA LEU A 72 -19.54 0.10 2.22
C LEU A 72 -20.92 0.09 2.88
N VAL A 73 -21.69 1.17 2.76
CA VAL A 73 -22.97 1.34 3.47
C VAL A 73 -23.97 0.22 3.21
N HIS A 74 -23.90 -0.43 2.05
CA HIS A 74 -24.79 -1.51 1.63
C HIS A 74 -24.21 -2.93 1.83
N LYS A 75 -23.09 -3.06 2.57
CA LYS A 75 -22.39 -4.34 2.87
C LYS A 75 -22.09 -5.14 1.60
N PRO A 76 -21.30 -4.59 0.65
CA PRO A 76 -21.00 -5.29 -0.60
C PRO A 76 -20.15 -6.54 -0.36
N ARG A 77 -20.33 -7.55 -1.21
CA ARG A 77 -19.46 -8.74 -1.23
C ARG A 77 -18.12 -8.50 -1.91
N VAL A 78 -18.07 -7.57 -2.84
CA VAL A 78 -16.86 -7.17 -3.57
C VAL A 78 -16.63 -5.67 -3.36
N ILE A 79 -15.43 -5.31 -2.98
CA ILE A 79 -15.03 -3.94 -2.71
C ILE A 79 -13.86 -3.61 -3.63
N VAL A 80 -13.99 -2.53 -4.41
CA VAL A 80 -12.90 -2.00 -5.23
C VAL A 80 -12.44 -0.69 -4.63
N LEU A 81 -11.17 -0.62 -4.29
CA LEU A 81 -10.52 0.54 -3.68
C LEU A 81 -9.45 1.04 -4.64
N ASP A 82 -9.67 2.21 -5.25
CA ASP A 82 -8.71 2.81 -6.15
C ASP A 82 -7.87 3.86 -5.40
N GLU A 83 -6.60 3.50 -5.13
CA GLU A 83 -5.65 4.29 -4.33
C GLU A 83 -6.25 4.84 -3.02
N PRO A 84 -6.80 4.00 -2.14
CA PRO A 84 -7.63 4.47 -1.02
C PRO A 84 -6.87 5.30 0.01
N THR A 85 -5.55 5.18 0.06
CA THR A 85 -4.67 5.88 1.01
C THR A 85 -3.91 7.05 0.40
N ALA A 86 -4.19 7.40 -0.86
CA ALA A 86 -3.55 8.55 -1.50
C ALA A 86 -3.85 9.85 -0.74
N GLY A 87 -2.78 10.57 -0.34
CA GLY A 87 -2.89 11.83 0.42
C GLY A 87 -3.36 11.67 1.87
N VAL A 88 -3.34 10.45 2.41
CA VAL A 88 -3.67 10.15 3.81
C VAL A 88 -2.37 10.02 4.62
N ASP A 89 -2.34 10.58 5.83
CA ASP A 89 -1.21 10.41 6.74
C ASP A 89 -1.04 8.97 7.25
N VAL A 90 0.11 8.67 7.86
CA VAL A 90 0.51 7.31 8.25
C VAL A 90 -0.47 6.68 9.26
N GLU A 91 -0.92 7.43 10.25
CA GLU A 91 -1.82 6.92 11.30
C GLU A 91 -3.19 6.56 10.72
N LEU A 92 -3.75 7.46 9.89
CA LEU A 92 -5.02 7.24 9.23
C LEU A 92 -4.95 6.12 8.18
N ARG A 93 -3.79 5.93 7.53
CA ARG A 93 -3.54 4.80 6.63
C ARG A 93 -3.64 3.48 7.38
N GLN A 94 -3.00 3.36 8.54
CA GLN A 94 -3.08 2.15 9.37
C GLN A 94 -4.51 1.84 9.81
N THR A 95 -5.28 2.85 10.21
CA THR A 95 -6.70 2.70 10.57
C THR A 95 -7.50 2.12 9.40
N LEU A 96 -7.31 2.65 8.18
CA LEU A 96 -7.96 2.15 6.98
C LEU A 96 -7.54 0.70 6.66
N TRP A 97 -6.26 0.38 6.79
CA TRP A 97 -5.74 -0.98 6.57
C TRP A 97 -6.37 -2.00 7.52
N GLN A 98 -6.46 -1.68 8.81
CA GLN A 98 -7.11 -2.54 9.81
C GLN A 98 -8.58 -2.75 9.47
N PHE A 99 -9.27 -1.69 9.05
CA PHE A 99 -10.68 -1.78 8.69
C PHE A 99 -10.90 -2.63 7.43
N VAL A 100 -10.10 -2.45 6.39
CA VAL A 100 -10.14 -3.25 5.15
C VAL A 100 -9.84 -4.73 5.45
N SER A 101 -8.85 -5.01 6.28
CA SER A 101 -8.53 -6.37 6.72
C SER A 101 -9.69 -7.00 7.48
N LYS A 102 -10.35 -6.27 8.38
CA LYS A 102 -11.57 -6.74 9.10
C LYS A 102 -12.67 -7.16 8.11
N LEU A 103 -12.92 -6.35 7.07
CA LEU A 103 -13.93 -6.65 6.05
C LEU A 103 -13.56 -7.89 5.21
N ASN A 104 -12.30 -8.04 4.88
CA ASN A 104 -11.83 -9.22 4.14
C ASN A 104 -11.97 -10.49 4.98
N HIS A 105 -11.57 -10.47 6.26
CA HIS A 105 -11.77 -11.60 7.19
C HIS A 105 -13.25 -11.93 7.42
N ALA A 106 -14.14 -10.92 7.33
CA ALA A 106 -15.59 -11.13 7.40
C ALA A 106 -16.19 -11.69 6.09
N GLY A 107 -15.36 -11.98 5.08
CA GLY A 107 -15.75 -12.67 3.84
C GLY A 107 -15.96 -11.75 2.63
N SER A 108 -15.67 -10.47 2.71
CA SER A 108 -15.67 -9.58 1.53
C SER A 108 -14.44 -9.81 0.68
N THR A 109 -14.59 -9.84 -0.65
CA THR A 109 -13.46 -9.80 -1.58
C THR A 109 -13.04 -8.36 -1.80
N VAL A 110 -11.76 -8.05 -1.59
CA VAL A 110 -11.21 -6.70 -1.80
C VAL A 110 -10.27 -6.72 -2.99
N LEU A 111 -10.52 -5.82 -3.95
CA LEU A 111 -9.62 -5.46 -5.03
C LEU A 111 -9.05 -4.07 -4.72
N LEU A 112 -7.74 -3.99 -4.54
CA LEU A 112 -7.02 -2.78 -4.19
C LEU A 112 -6.09 -2.40 -5.33
N THR A 113 -6.13 -1.15 -5.80
CA THR A 113 -5.05 -0.57 -6.59
C THR A 113 -4.23 0.37 -5.72
N THR A 114 -2.93 0.31 -5.84
CA THR A 114 -2.02 1.17 -5.10
C THR A 114 -0.66 1.27 -5.81
N HIS A 115 0.01 2.39 -5.61
CA HIS A 115 1.42 2.56 -5.95
C HIS A 115 2.33 2.44 -4.70
N TYR A 116 1.76 2.24 -3.52
CA TYR A 116 2.49 1.98 -2.29
C TYR A 116 2.71 0.47 -2.13
N LEU A 117 3.93 0.01 -2.39
CA LEU A 117 4.27 -1.42 -2.34
C LEU A 117 4.12 -2.00 -0.93
N GLU A 118 4.41 -1.22 0.11
CA GLU A 118 4.16 -1.57 1.51
C GLU A 118 2.68 -1.90 1.78
N GLU A 119 1.75 -1.12 1.20
CA GLU A 119 0.32 -1.38 1.30
C GLU A 119 -0.09 -2.69 0.62
N ALA A 120 0.44 -2.93 -0.58
CA ALA A 120 0.19 -4.17 -1.31
C ALA A 120 0.74 -5.39 -0.55
N GLU A 121 1.93 -5.27 0.03
CA GLU A 121 2.55 -6.33 0.82
C GLU A 121 1.75 -6.65 2.10
N ALA A 122 1.31 -5.60 2.81
CA ALA A 122 0.59 -5.76 4.08
C ALA A 122 -0.84 -6.30 3.93
N LEU A 123 -1.55 -5.93 2.85
CA LEU A 123 -2.99 -6.20 2.71
C LEU A 123 -3.32 -7.31 1.71
N CYS A 124 -2.47 -7.54 0.70
CA CYS A 124 -2.84 -8.35 -0.44
C CYS A 124 -2.26 -9.76 -0.34
N GLY A 125 -3.11 -10.79 -0.37
CA GLY A 125 -2.68 -12.18 -0.47
C GLY A 125 -2.20 -12.55 -1.89
N ARG A 126 -2.63 -11.81 -2.93
CA ARG A 126 -2.20 -11.93 -4.33
C ARG A 126 -1.99 -10.56 -4.92
N ILE A 127 -0.96 -10.41 -5.73
CA ILE A 127 -0.57 -9.15 -6.36
C ILE A 127 -0.44 -9.35 -7.86
N ALA A 128 -1.01 -8.42 -8.63
CA ALA A 128 -0.77 -8.25 -10.04
C ALA A 128 0.08 -6.98 -10.24
N MET A 129 1.24 -7.12 -10.89
CA MET A 129 2.07 -5.98 -11.27
C MET A 129 1.79 -5.61 -12.72
N LEU A 130 1.56 -4.31 -12.97
CA LEU A 130 1.24 -3.81 -14.30
C LEU A 130 2.38 -2.93 -14.83
N LYS A 131 2.72 -3.08 -16.11
CA LYS A 131 3.63 -2.23 -16.85
C LYS A 131 3.01 -1.91 -18.20
N GLN A 132 2.82 -0.64 -18.53
CA GLN A 132 2.23 -0.21 -19.79
C GLN A 132 0.89 -0.88 -20.12
N GLY A 133 0.02 -1.04 -19.10
CA GLY A 133 -1.30 -1.67 -19.25
C GLY A 133 -1.30 -3.20 -19.35
N GLN A 134 -0.14 -3.85 -19.27
CA GLN A 134 0.00 -5.30 -19.31
C GLN A 134 0.36 -5.86 -17.93
N VAL A 135 -0.20 -7.02 -17.59
CA VAL A 135 0.17 -7.75 -16.38
C VAL A 135 1.52 -8.42 -16.61
N VAL A 136 2.55 -7.96 -15.90
CA VAL A 136 3.92 -8.48 -15.99
C VAL A 136 4.23 -9.53 -14.92
N ALA A 137 3.51 -9.51 -13.81
CA ALA A 137 3.55 -10.54 -12.78
C ALA A 137 2.17 -10.71 -12.13
N LEU A 138 1.80 -11.94 -11.82
CA LEU A 138 0.60 -12.28 -11.05
C LEU A 138 0.91 -13.51 -10.19
N ALA A 139 1.01 -13.32 -8.88
CA ALA A 139 1.31 -14.40 -7.95
C ALA A 139 0.82 -14.09 -6.53
N ARG A 140 0.95 -15.04 -5.62
CA ARG A 140 0.77 -14.79 -4.19
C ARG A 140 1.88 -13.91 -3.66
N THR A 141 1.57 -13.03 -2.70
CA THR A 141 2.56 -12.13 -2.09
C THR A 141 3.77 -12.89 -1.55
N ALA A 142 3.54 -13.99 -0.83
CA ALA A 142 4.61 -14.86 -0.33
C ALA A 142 5.50 -15.45 -1.45
N GLU A 143 4.92 -15.83 -2.59
CA GLU A 143 5.67 -16.37 -3.74
C GLU A 143 6.52 -15.28 -4.41
N LEU A 144 6.00 -14.04 -4.49
CA LEU A 144 6.74 -12.90 -5.01
C LEU A 144 7.96 -12.58 -4.14
N LEU A 145 7.77 -12.54 -2.83
CA LEU A 145 8.86 -12.30 -1.88
C LEU A 145 9.91 -13.41 -1.88
N GLN A 146 9.50 -14.67 -2.05
CA GLN A 146 10.44 -15.80 -2.18
C GLN A 146 11.27 -15.77 -3.47
N ARG A 147 10.79 -15.15 -4.54
CA ARG A 147 11.53 -14.99 -5.81
C ARG A 147 12.59 -13.91 -5.76
N ALA A 148 12.46 -12.96 -4.85
CA ALA A 148 13.51 -11.98 -4.59
C ALA A 148 14.72 -12.67 -3.97
N SER A 149 15.89 -12.07 -4.10
CA SER A 149 17.07 -12.50 -3.33
C SER A 149 16.70 -12.58 -1.85
N ALA A 150 17.11 -13.66 -1.18
CA ALA A 150 16.74 -13.92 0.21
C ALA A 150 17.06 -12.76 1.16
N SER A 151 18.07 -11.94 0.82
CA SER A 151 18.47 -10.77 1.60
C SER A 151 19.06 -9.66 0.71
N VAL A 152 18.97 -8.45 1.20
CA VAL A 152 19.59 -7.25 0.61
C VAL A 152 20.57 -6.66 1.61
N LEU A 153 21.80 -6.46 1.18
CA LEU A 153 22.82 -5.72 1.92
C LEU A 153 22.66 -4.23 1.62
N ARG A 154 22.46 -3.43 2.67
CA ARG A 154 22.34 -1.98 2.62
C ARG A 154 23.46 -1.35 3.43
N PHE A 155 24.15 -0.37 2.86
CA PHE A 155 25.19 0.39 3.58
C PHE A 155 25.35 1.78 3.00
N LYS A 156 26.03 2.67 3.72
CA LYS A 156 26.44 3.98 3.20
C LYS A 156 27.88 3.93 2.68
N LEU A 157 28.13 4.61 1.58
CA LEU A 157 29.44 4.70 0.96
C LEU A 157 29.71 6.13 0.51
N ASP A 158 30.89 6.68 0.85
CA ASP A 158 31.34 8.03 0.45
C ASP A 158 32.21 8.04 -0.80
N THR A 159 32.73 6.88 -1.18
CA THR A 159 33.58 6.71 -2.37
C THR A 159 32.75 6.14 -3.52
N PRO A 160 33.20 6.28 -4.79
CA PRO A 160 32.55 5.62 -5.90
C PRO A 160 32.44 4.10 -5.69
N LEU A 161 31.30 3.54 -6.07
CA LEU A 161 31.08 2.09 -5.98
C LEU A 161 32.00 1.37 -6.99
N PRO A 162 32.65 0.24 -6.59
CA PRO A 162 33.42 -0.57 -7.51
C PRO A 162 32.65 -0.95 -8.79
N PRO A 163 33.24 -0.83 -10.00
CA PRO A 163 32.55 -1.13 -11.26
C PRO A 163 31.94 -2.56 -11.31
N ALA A 164 32.61 -3.51 -10.66
CA ALA A 164 32.12 -4.89 -10.57
C ALA A 164 30.78 -5.04 -9.84
N LEU A 165 30.45 -4.11 -8.94
CA LEU A 165 29.20 -4.12 -8.18
C LEU A 165 28.13 -3.22 -8.82
N ALA A 166 28.50 -2.32 -9.72
CA ALA A 166 27.62 -1.29 -10.26
C ALA A 166 26.40 -1.87 -11.02
N ALA A 167 26.59 -3.01 -11.70
CA ALA A 167 25.53 -3.63 -12.49
C ALA A 167 24.37 -4.20 -11.67
N SER A 168 24.61 -4.58 -10.40
CA SER A 168 23.62 -5.16 -9.50
C SER A 168 23.25 -4.24 -8.33
N ALA A 169 23.89 -3.09 -8.24
CA ALA A 169 23.70 -2.14 -7.14
C ALA A 169 22.64 -1.10 -7.45
N ARG A 170 21.82 -0.84 -6.44
CA ARG A 170 20.97 0.34 -6.40
C ARG A 170 21.65 1.40 -5.53
N VAL A 171 21.89 2.59 -6.12
CA VAL A 171 22.54 3.69 -5.41
C VAL A 171 21.60 4.88 -5.32
N THR A 172 21.34 5.34 -4.09
CA THR A 172 20.53 6.53 -3.83
C THR A 172 21.31 7.47 -2.90
N GLY A 173 21.93 8.50 -3.46
CA GLY A 173 22.86 9.34 -2.73
C GLY A 173 24.06 8.54 -2.25
N ARG A 174 24.24 8.46 -0.91
CA ARG A 174 25.29 7.64 -0.28
C ARG A 174 24.85 6.21 0.04
N ILE A 175 23.57 5.89 -0.11
CA ILE A 175 23.02 4.58 0.23
C ILE A 175 23.20 3.64 -0.95
N VAL A 176 23.86 2.51 -0.71
CA VAL A 176 24.05 1.42 -1.65
C VAL A 176 23.25 0.21 -1.17
N GLN A 177 22.53 -0.42 -2.08
CA GLN A 177 21.77 -1.65 -1.83
C GLN A 177 22.17 -2.69 -2.87
N LEU A 178 22.47 -3.91 -2.43
CA LEU A 178 22.91 -5.01 -3.27
C LEU A 178 22.23 -6.32 -2.84
N PRO A 179 21.81 -7.16 -3.78
CA PRO A 179 21.39 -8.53 -3.45
C PRO A 179 22.52 -9.29 -2.77
N ALA A 180 22.24 -9.86 -1.60
CA ALA A 180 23.21 -10.67 -0.85
C ALA A 180 22.51 -11.92 -0.32
N PRO A 181 22.39 -13.00 -1.14
CA PRO A 181 21.58 -14.16 -0.83
C PRO A 181 22.11 -15.00 0.35
N ASN A 182 23.37 -14.81 0.74
CA ASN A 182 24.02 -15.54 1.83
C ASN A 182 25.17 -14.71 2.45
N ALA A 183 25.73 -15.20 3.54
CA ALA A 183 26.82 -14.55 4.26
C ALA A 183 28.06 -14.35 3.39
N GLN A 184 28.39 -15.31 2.53
CA GLN A 184 29.56 -15.21 1.66
C GLN A 184 29.41 -14.03 0.67
N ALA A 185 28.21 -13.84 0.08
CA ALA A 185 27.95 -12.70 -0.79
C ALA A 185 28.11 -11.35 -0.07
N VAL A 186 27.72 -11.28 1.20
CA VAL A 186 27.95 -10.09 2.05
C VAL A 186 29.42 -9.80 2.22
N GLU A 187 30.21 -10.84 2.56
CA GLU A 187 31.66 -10.72 2.72
C GLU A 187 32.35 -10.27 1.43
N ASP A 188 32.00 -10.89 0.29
CA ASP A 188 32.58 -10.58 -1.03
C ASP A 188 32.29 -9.12 -1.45
N ILE A 189 31.06 -8.64 -1.21
CA ILE A 189 30.66 -7.25 -1.49
C ILE A 189 31.50 -6.29 -0.62
N LEU A 190 31.54 -6.53 0.70
CA LEU A 190 32.29 -5.66 1.62
C LEU A 190 33.80 -5.71 1.36
N ALA A 191 34.37 -6.87 0.98
CA ALA A 191 35.75 -7.00 0.58
C ALA A 191 36.05 -6.19 -0.70
N SER A 192 35.18 -6.24 -1.69
CA SER A 192 35.31 -5.47 -2.93
C SER A 192 35.29 -3.97 -2.68
N VAL A 193 34.39 -3.50 -1.79
CA VAL A 193 34.33 -2.09 -1.38
C VAL A 193 35.64 -1.65 -0.70
N ARG A 194 36.16 -2.47 0.24
CA ARG A 194 37.44 -2.18 0.92
C ARG A 194 38.64 -2.17 -0.04
N ALA A 195 38.69 -3.13 -0.96
CA ALA A 195 39.76 -3.22 -1.97
C ALA A 195 39.81 -1.98 -2.88
N ALA A 196 38.67 -1.34 -3.12
CA ALA A 196 38.58 -0.08 -3.85
C ALA A 196 38.84 1.19 -2.99
N GLY A 197 39.27 1.00 -1.74
CA GLY A 197 39.54 2.11 -0.80
C GLY A 197 38.30 2.70 -0.16
N GLY A 198 37.13 2.07 -0.31
CA GLY A 198 35.89 2.49 0.31
C GLY A 198 35.71 1.90 1.72
N MET A 199 34.92 2.59 2.54
CA MET A 199 34.49 2.12 3.85
C MET A 199 32.97 2.10 3.92
N ALA A 200 32.40 0.90 4.09
CA ALA A 200 30.98 0.73 4.26
C ALA A 200 30.56 1.11 5.68
N GLU A 201 29.66 2.08 5.79
CA GLU A 201 29.10 2.55 7.06
C GLU A 201 27.63 2.12 7.19
N GLN A 202 27.16 1.96 8.42
CA GLN A 202 25.77 1.60 8.72
C GLN A 202 25.31 0.37 7.92
N VAL A 203 26.10 -0.69 7.98
CA VAL A 203 25.85 -1.95 7.29
C VAL A 203 24.65 -2.65 7.91
N GLU A 204 23.67 -2.96 7.07
CA GLU A 204 22.41 -3.59 7.44
C GLU A 204 22.10 -4.73 6.44
N ILE A 205 21.68 -5.87 6.94
CA ILE A 205 21.17 -6.97 6.14
C ILE A 205 19.67 -7.07 6.43
N ARG A 206 18.85 -6.87 5.41
CA ARG A 206 17.40 -6.97 5.53
C ARG A 206 16.83 -8.04 4.61
N PRO A 207 15.68 -8.65 4.94
CA PRO A 207 14.92 -9.43 3.97
C PRO A 207 14.59 -8.57 2.74
N ALA A 208 14.51 -9.20 1.58
CA ALA A 208 13.97 -8.53 0.40
C ALA A 208 12.48 -8.24 0.61
N ASP A 209 12.04 -7.07 0.19
CA ASP A 209 10.66 -6.63 0.23
C ASP A 209 10.02 -6.60 -1.18
N LEU A 210 8.77 -6.20 -1.24
CA LEU A 210 8.05 -6.13 -2.51
C LEU A 210 8.62 -5.07 -3.46
N GLU A 211 9.33 -4.05 -2.94
CA GLU A 211 10.02 -3.05 -3.77
C GLU A 211 11.17 -3.67 -4.55
N ASP A 212 11.95 -4.54 -3.90
CA ASP A 212 13.04 -5.26 -4.54
C ASP A 212 12.52 -6.19 -5.66
N VAL A 213 11.40 -6.89 -5.38
CA VAL A 213 10.70 -7.72 -6.39
C VAL A 213 10.22 -6.88 -7.57
N PHE A 214 9.54 -5.77 -7.29
CA PHE A 214 8.96 -4.90 -8.30
C PHE A 214 10.02 -4.37 -9.26
N LEU A 215 11.12 -3.88 -8.74
CA LEU A 215 12.22 -3.35 -9.55
C LEU A 215 12.86 -4.45 -10.40
N GLY A 216 13.11 -5.62 -9.83
CA GLY A 216 13.63 -6.76 -10.59
C GLY A 216 12.72 -7.21 -11.75
N VAL A 217 11.39 -7.21 -11.55
CA VAL A 217 10.42 -7.53 -12.60
C VAL A 217 10.37 -6.45 -13.68
N MET A 218 10.51 -5.16 -13.28
CA MET A 218 10.49 -4.05 -14.23
C MET A 218 11.75 -3.96 -15.09
N GLU A 219 12.92 -4.38 -14.58
CA GLU A 219 14.19 -4.40 -15.31
C GLU A 219 14.30 -5.56 -16.32
N GLN A 220 13.79 -6.76 -15.96
CA GLN A 220 13.92 -7.97 -16.80
C GLN A 220 13.16 -7.91 -18.14
N ARG A 221 12.30 -6.91 -18.37
CA ARG A 221 11.50 -6.75 -19.59
C ARG A 221 11.69 -5.40 -20.28
N ALA A 222 12.86 -4.79 -20.11
CA ALA A 222 13.28 -3.59 -20.83
C ALA A 222 14.02 -3.95 -22.13
#